data_554d86a32e76fa4a15a3e7ddfaf70ee0
#
_entry.id   554d86a32e76fa4a15a3e7ddfaf70ee0
#
_cell.length_a   1.000
_cell.length_b   1.000
_cell.length_c   1.000
_cell.angle_alpha   90.00
_cell.angle_beta   90.00
_cell.angle_gamma   90.00
#
_symmetry.space_group_name_H-M   'P 1'
#
loop_
_entity.id
_entity.type
_entity.pdbx_description
1 polymer ?
#
loop_
_entity_poly.entity_id
_entity_poly.type
_entity_poly.pdbx_seq_one_letter_code
_entity_poly.pdbx_strand_id
1 'polypeptide(L)'
;MRFAFFLLLAASPLAALAQVTPAGSTTPPTPPTAASAQEPLRRPVEEAHNWSLHFQQTFIDQWHNNLTTPYAGDYSLADRESAKLSFTSTFFIGRRLWKNAAVYFNPEVAGGSGLSSARGIAGFPNGETFRIGLADPVLYLARLYVRQVFAIGAETDVDVDDLNQVAGPTPRHYVALNLGKMSVADFFDQNSYSHDPRTQFMNWSLMSAGAWDYAANTRGYTVGGVLEYVTPDFSLRFGSTLLPTYANGPLLDYRYGKAHAETLELTKTYHLAKRQGTLRVLGFRNVAPMATYRSAILLAQLDGGRPDLETMRHDGHTKVGFSLNAEQEIAKNVGLFARVSYNDGQNETWAFTEIDHSASLGVVSTGARWNRPDDRLGAAVVVNGISPEHQAYLAAGGYGFIIGDGRLNYGLEKIGEVYYSIDLHRYHAAISPDYQFILNPAYNKDRSGPVHVVAVRLHVEF
;
A
#
# COMPACT_ATOMS: atom_id res chain seq x y z
N MET A 1 12.62 11.16 32.14
CA MET A 1 13.59 10.18 32.62
C MET A 1 12.90 8.82 32.75
N ARG A 2 12.69 8.14 31.59
CA ARG A 2 12.22 6.75 31.46
C ARG A 2 12.42 6.34 29.98
N PHE A 3 13.69 6.28 29.56
CA PHE A 3 14.12 5.70 28.29
C PHE A 3 15.17 4.65 28.62
N ALA A 4 14.73 3.46 28.95
CA ALA A 4 15.58 2.27 29.00
C ALA A 4 14.69 1.08 29.33
N PHE A 5 14.18 0.38 28.32
CA PHE A 5 13.76 -1.03 28.44
C PHE A 5 13.02 -1.48 27.16
N PHE A 6 13.71 -1.51 26.02
CA PHE A 6 13.21 -2.30 24.86
C PHE A 6 14.35 -2.56 23.87
N LEU A 7 15.44 -3.09 24.37
CA LEU A 7 16.56 -3.52 23.53
C LEU A 7 17.14 -4.82 24.08
N LEU A 8 16.34 -5.88 24.13
CA LEU A 8 16.82 -7.21 24.52
C LEU A 8 15.80 -8.29 24.16
N LEU A 9 15.67 -8.57 22.85
CA LEU A 9 15.09 -9.83 22.36
C LEU A 9 15.37 -10.00 20.85
N ALA A 10 16.64 -9.96 20.47
CA ALA A 10 17.09 -10.48 19.18
C ALA A 10 18.63 -10.62 19.20
N ALA A 11 19.14 -11.56 19.95
CA ALA A 11 20.52 -12.00 19.76
C ALA A 11 20.69 -13.39 20.37
N SER A 12 20.53 -14.40 19.56
CA SER A 12 21.22 -15.67 19.75
C SER A 12 21.68 -16.14 18.38
N PRO A 13 22.98 -16.09 18.08
CA PRO A 13 23.50 -16.65 16.84
C PRO A 13 23.69 -18.16 17.01
N LEU A 14 23.01 -18.95 16.17
CA LEU A 14 23.50 -20.30 15.87
C LEU A 14 24.76 -20.15 15.00
N ALA A 15 25.91 -20.36 15.62
CA ALA A 15 27.17 -20.48 14.94
C ALA A 15 27.22 -21.79 14.17
N ALA A 16 27.18 -21.72 12.84
CA ALA A 16 27.61 -22.79 11.95
C ALA A 16 28.99 -22.43 11.42
N LEU A 17 29.99 -23.20 11.82
CA LEU A 17 31.37 -23.16 11.30
C LEU A 17 31.37 -23.54 9.82
N ALA A 18 31.75 -22.61 8.96
CA ALA A 18 32.15 -22.91 7.60
C ALA A 18 33.65 -22.70 7.44
N GLN A 19 34.34 -23.74 7.04
CA GLN A 19 35.79 -23.77 6.76
C GLN A 19 36.13 -22.90 5.54
N VAL A 20 37.18 -22.12 5.70
CA VAL A 20 37.80 -21.32 4.64
C VAL A 20 38.74 -22.20 3.83
N THR A 21 38.62 -22.20 2.52
CA THR A 21 39.64 -22.60 1.55
C THR A 21 39.91 -21.48 0.55
N PRO A 22 41.17 -21.26 0.10
CA PRO A 22 41.57 -20.01 -0.50
C PRO A 22 41.46 -19.94 -2.03
N ALA A 23 41.40 -18.71 -2.46
CA ALA A 23 41.50 -18.03 -3.74
C ALA A 23 42.08 -18.75 -4.97
N GLY A 24 41.45 -18.48 -6.13
CA GLY A 24 42.01 -18.65 -7.45
C GLY A 24 41.19 -18.03 -8.55
N SER A 25 41.83 -17.05 -9.22
CA SER A 25 41.55 -16.49 -10.55
C SER A 25 40.49 -15.39 -10.70
N THR A 26 41.05 -14.23 -10.98
CA THR A 26 40.44 -12.97 -11.36
C THR A 26 39.92 -12.99 -12.80
N THR A 27 38.62 -12.84 -12.96
CA THR A 27 37.99 -12.26 -14.16
C THR A 27 37.21 -11.04 -13.74
N PRO A 28 37.26 -9.90 -14.46
CA PRO A 28 36.52 -8.70 -14.07
C PRO A 28 35.02 -8.90 -14.18
N PRO A 29 34.23 -8.39 -13.24
CA PRO A 29 32.78 -8.55 -13.29
C PRO A 29 32.17 -7.74 -14.42
N THR A 30 31.33 -8.38 -15.21
CA THR A 30 30.42 -7.74 -16.16
C THR A 30 29.50 -6.78 -15.39
N PRO A 31 29.30 -5.54 -15.85
CA PRO A 31 28.44 -4.59 -15.15
C PRO A 31 27.00 -5.10 -15.08
N PRO A 32 26.32 -4.95 -13.94
CA PRO A 32 24.95 -5.40 -13.79
C PRO A 32 24.01 -4.61 -14.71
N THR A 33 23.19 -5.34 -15.43
CA THR A 33 22.09 -4.82 -16.25
C THR A 33 21.09 -4.09 -15.34
N ALA A 34 20.54 -2.98 -15.82
CA ALA A 34 19.66 -2.09 -15.09
C ALA A 34 18.51 -2.79 -14.36
N ALA A 35 18.27 -2.34 -13.14
CA ALA A 35 17.26 -2.87 -12.24
C ALA A 35 15.87 -2.93 -12.89
N SER A 36 15.44 -4.14 -13.24
CA SER A 36 14.04 -4.51 -13.09
C SER A 36 13.64 -4.30 -11.63
N ALA A 37 12.40 -3.98 -11.37
CA ALA A 37 11.81 -4.02 -10.05
C ALA A 37 12.43 -5.12 -9.21
N GLN A 38 13.09 -4.75 -8.13
CA GLN A 38 13.75 -5.66 -7.19
C GLN A 38 14.19 -6.98 -7.87
N GLU A 39 15.34 -6.98 -8.59
CA GLU A 39 16.05 -8.24 -8.66
C GLU A 39 16.53 -8.52 -7.24
N PRO A 40 16.01 -9.52 -6.56
CA PRO A 40 16.64 -10.02 -5.36
C PRO A 40 18.09 -10.37 -5.76
N LEU A 41 19.05 -10.03 -4.92
CA LEU A 41 20.45 -10.41 -5.07
C LEU A 41 20.45 -11.86 -5.58
N ARG A 42 20.93 -12.11 -6.81
CA ARG A 42 20.99 -13.46 -7.41
C ARG A 42 21.81 -14.35 -6.48
N ARG A 43 21.14 -14.95 -5.52
CA ARG A 43 21.70 -16.10 -4.81
C ARG A 43 21.86 -17.23 -5.81
N PRO A 44 22.86 -18.12 -5.65
CA PRO A 44 23.00 -19.29 -6.50
C PRO A 44 21.66 -20.02 -6.61
N VAL A 45 21.36 -20.63 -7.76
CA VAL A 45 20.14 -21.41 -7.99
C VAL A 45 19.98 -22.36 -6.80
N GLU A 46 19.18 -21.98 -5.83
CA GLU A 46 18.89 -22.81 -4.68
C GLU A 46 18.05 -23.99 -5.15
N GLU A 47 18.37 -25.17 -4.63
CA GLU A 47 17.51 -26.35 -4.82
C GLU A 47 16.10 -25.99 -4.36
N ALA A 48 15.09 -26.42 -5.10
CA ALA A 48 13.69 -26.14 -4.79
C ALA A 48 13.37 -26.56 -3.35
N HIS A 49 13.19 -25.59 -2.46
CA HIS A 49 12.82 -25.81 -1.08
C HIS A 49 11.30 -25.98 -0.97
N ASN A 50 10.84 -26.76 0.01
CA ASN A 50 9.42 -26.90 0.29
C ASN A 50 8.89 -25.83 1.22
N TRP A 51 9.76 -25.01 1.81
CA TRP A 51 9.44 -23.94 2.75
C TRP A 51 10.09 -22.64 2.33
N SER A 52 9.39 -21.55 2.62
CA SER A 52 9.86 -20.17 2.57
C SER A 52 9.59 -19.56 3.94
N LEU A 53 10.60 -18.96 4.56
CA LEU A 53 10.49 -18.37 5.90
C LEU A 53 11.18 -17.02 5.90
N HIS A 54 10.39 -15.95 6.07
CA HIS A 54 10.90 -14.59 6.14
C HIS A 54 10.29 -13.82 7.31
N PHE A 55 10.95 -12.76 7.71
CA PHE A 55 10.50 -11.85 8.75
C PHE A 55 10.75 -10.42 8.33
N GLN A 56 9.77 -9.55 8.53
CA GLN A 56 9.91 -8.10 8.37
C GLN A 56 9.53 -7.37 9.65
N GLN A 57 10.26 -6.28 9.93
CA GLN A 57 9.96 -5.34 10.98
C GLN A 57 10.14 -3.92 10.47
N THR A 58 9.09 -3.10 10.60
CA THR A 58 9.13 -1.69 10.21
C THR A 58 8.75 -0.81 11.38
N PHE A 59 9.54 0.24 11.63
CA PHE A 59 9.21 1.32 12.55
C PHE A 59 9.16 2.62 11.76
N ILE A 60 8.14 3.45 12.01
CA ILE A 60 8.02 4.77 11.39
C ILE A 60 7.71 5.77 12.49
N ASP A 61 8.61 6.74 12.68
CA ASP A 61 8.41 7.90 13.55
C ASP A 61 8.15 9.13 12.69
N GLN A 62 7.05 9.84 12.97
CA GLN A 62 6.59 10.99 12.17
C GLN A 62 6.32 12.19 13.04
N TRP A 63 6.61 13.36 12.51
CA TRP A 63 6.30 14.65 13.10
C TRP A 63 5.82 15.63 12.01
N HIS A 64 4.94 16.57 12.37
CA HIS A 64 4.60 17.71 11.53
C HIS A 64 4.81 19.06 12.24
N ASN A 65 4.96 20.12 11.46
CA ASN A 65 5.11 21.49 11.99
C ASN A 65 3.83 21.96 12.70
N ASN A 66 3.97 22.90 13.61
CA ASN A 66 2.81 23.59 14.18
C ASN A 66 2.03 24.34 13.09
N LEU A 67 0.72 24.20 13.11
CA LEU A 67 -0.21 24.89 12.22
C LEU A 67 -0.87 26.06 12.93
N THR A 68 -1.26 27.08 12.16
CA THR A 68 -2.14 28.13 12.62
C THR A 68 -3.37 28.09 11.74
N THR A 69 -4.48 27.63 12.29
CA THR A 69 -5.73 27.43 11.57
C THR A 69 -6.86 28.14 12.26
N PRO A 70 -7.87 28.65 11.54
CA PRO A 70 -8.96 29.42 12.13
C PRO A 70 -9.88 28.57 13.02
N TYR A 71 -9.86 27.25 12.85
CA TYR A 71 -10.66 26.30 13.64
C TYR A 71 -10.11 24.87 13.51
N ALA A 72 -10.56 23.99 14.43
CA ALA A 72 -10.36 22.55 14.38
C ALA A 72 -11.68 21.84 14.64
N GLY A 73 -11.99 20.82 13.83
CA GLY A 73 -13.09 19.88 14.05
C GLY A 73 -12.57 18.50 14.44
N ASP A 74 -13.47 17.56 14.67
CA ASP A 74 -13.14 16.23 15.19
C ASP A 74 -12.21 15.42 14.29
N TYR A 75 -12.28 15.63 12.96
CA TYR A 75 -11.43 14.94 11.98
C TYR A 75 -10.46 15.90 11.29
N SER A 76 -10.14 17.00 11.91
CA SER A 76 -9.04 17.87 11.49
C SER A 76 -7.69 17.26 11.87
N LEU A 77 -6.66 17.53 11.06
CA LEU A 77 -5.28 17.38 11.51
C LEU A 77 -5.04 18.28 12.73
N ALA A 78 -4.46 17.78 13.78
CA ALA A 78 -4.17 18.56 14.98
C ALA A 78 -3.21 19.72 14.66
N ASP A 79 -3.45 20.90 15.23
CA ASP A 79 -2.57 22.04 15.02
C ASP A 79 -1.19 21.83 15.66
N ARG A 80 -1.12 21.00 16.69
CA ARG A 80 0.11 20.61 17.41
C ARG A 80 -0.06 19.22 17.98
N GLU A 81 0.92 18.37 17.76
CA GLU A 81 1.00 17.07 18.41
C GLU A 81 2.46 16.61 18.56
N SER A 82 2.68 15.67 19.48
CA SER A 82 3.98 15.00 19.61
C SER A 82 4.22 14.07 18.43
N ALA A 83 5.48 13.74 18.18
CA ALA A 83 5.83 12.72 17.22
C ALA A 83 5.05 11.42 17.46
N LYS A 84 4.71 10.71 16.37
CA LYS A 84 3.91 9.50 16.37
C LYS A 84 4.73 8.34 15.85
N LEU A 85 4.86 7.33 16.67
CA LEU A 85 5.53 6.10 16.32
C LEU A 85 4.50 5.02 15.97
N SER A 86 4.73 4.36 14.85
CA SER A 86 4.03 3.13 14.47
C SER A 86 5.04 2.02 14.19
N PHE A 87 4.60 0.77 14.31
CA PHE A 87 5.40 -0.37 13.92
C PHE A 87 4.55 -1.53 13.41
N THR A 88 5.15 -2.33 12.54
CA THR A 88 4.57 -3.56 12.00
C THR A 88 5.64 -4.65 11.98
N SER A 89 5.30 -5.83 12.46
CA SER A 89 6.14 -7.03 12.47
C SER A 89 5.37 -8.16 11.80
N THR A 90 5.90 -8.71 10.72
CA THR A 90 5.25 -9.76 9.94
C THR A 90 6.15 -10.96 9.79
N PHE A 91 5.66 -12.16 10.09
CA PHE A 91 6.27 -13.42 9.69
C PHE A 91 5.62 -13.91 8.40
N PHE A 92 6.45 -14.31 7.44
CA PHE A 92 6.01 -14.88 6.17
C PHE A 92 6.40 -16.36 6.15
N ILE A 93 5.42 -17.22 6.12
CA ILE A 93 5.58 -18.67 6.11
C ILE A 93 4.90 -19.21 4.86
N GLY A 94 5.71 -19.69 3.91
CA GLY A 94 5.27 -20.34 2.70
C GLY A 94 5.58 -21.84 2.74
N ARG A 95 4.67 -22.67 2.27
CA ARG A 95 4.90 -24.10 2.12
C ARG A 95 4.34 -24.63 0.81
N ARG A 96 5.17 -25.34 0.06
CA ARG A 96 4.75 -26.13 -1.09
C ARG A 96 3.92 -27.32 -0.62
N LEU A 97 2.72 -27.47 -1.17
CA LEU A 97 1.80 -28.57 -0.81
C LEU A 97 1.96 -29.76 -1.78
N TRP A 98 1.85 -29.46 -3.08
CA TRP A 98 2.05 -30.39 -4.19
C TRP A 98 2.56 -29.61 -5.41
N LYS A 99 2.60 -30.24 -6.57
CA LYS A 99 3.10 -29.61 -7.80
C LYS A 99 2.33 -28.30 -8.10
N ASN A 100 3.09 -27.20 -8.19
CA ASN A 100 2.58 -25.86 -8.50
C ASN A 100 1.52 -25.34 -7.49
N ALA A 101 1.49 -25.86 -6.28
CA ALA A 101 0.62 -25.39 -5.21
C ALA A 101 1.41 -25.03 -3.96
N ALA A 102 1.07 -23.90 -3.34
CA ALA A 102 1.64 -23.45 -2.08
C ALA A 102 0.56 -22.84 -1.18
N VAL A 103 0.78 -22.90 0.13
CA VAL A 103 0.01 -22.17 1.14
C VAL A 103 0.91 -21.12 1.77
N TYR A 104 0.33 -19.97 2.04
CA TYR A 104 1.00 -18.86 2.71
C TYR A 104 0.25 -18.46 3.98
N PHE A 105 1.01 -18.28 5.05
CA PHE A 105 0.49 -17.94 6.39
C PHE A 105 1.33 -16.80 6.97
N ASN A 106 0.73 -15.62 7.18
CA ASN A 106 1.42 -14.46 7.71
C ASN A 106 0.73 -13.95 9.00
N PRO A 107 1.19 -14.37 10.20
CA PRO A 107 0.86 -13.68 11.43
C PRO A 107 1.57 -12.32 11.48
N GLU A 108 0.85 -11.30 11.92
CA GLU A 108 1.34 -9.93 11.96
C GLU A 108 0.97 -9.25 13.27
N VAL A 109 1.91 -8.47 13.81
CA VAL A 109 1.68 -7.57 14.95
C VAL A 109 1.86 -6.14 14.46
N ALA A 110 0.86 -5.30 14.65
CA ALA A 110 0.99 -3.86 14.39
C ALA A 110 0.51 -3.06 15.59
N GLY A 111 1.12 -1.91 15.80
CA GLY A 111 0.80 -1.01 16.90
C GLY A 111 1.30 0.43 16.65
N GLY A 112 0.99 1.32 17.57
CA GLY A 112 1.28 2.73 17.46
C GLY A 112 0.20 3.50 16.71
N SER A 113 0.55 4.69 16.21
CA SER A 113 -0.41 5.55 15.50
C SER A 113 0.29 6.41 14.45
N GLY A 114 -0.45 6.82 13.42
CA GLY A 114 -0.08 7.92 12.54
C GLY A 114 -0.45 9.29 13.13
N LEU A 115 -0.06 10.35 12.44
CA LEU A 115 -0.39 11.73 12.78
C LEU A 115 -1.90 11.87 12.89
N SER A 116 -2.36 12.50 13.99
CA SER A 116 -3.79 12.71 14.32
C SER A 116 -4.63 11.43 14.20
N SER A 117 -4.03 10.25 14.46
CA SER A 117 -4.65 8.94 14.28
C SER A 117 -5.11 8.71 12.82
N ALA A 118 -4.29 9.12 11.85
CA ALA A 118 -4.54 9.10 10.41
C ALA A 118 -5.77 9.92 9.98
N ARG A 119 -6.07 11.05 10.67
CA ARG A 119 -7.17 11.95 10.34
C ARG A 119 -6.69 13.29 9.80
N GLY A 120 -7.58 13.95 9.07
CA GLY A 120 -7.41 15.32 8.62
C GLY A 120 -6.50 15.50 7.39
N ILE A 121 -6.11 14.42 6.74
CA ILE A 121 -5.42 14.39 5.45
C ILE A 121 -5.96 13.19 4.68
N ALA A 122 -6.50 13.39 3.47
CA ALA A 122 -7.07 12.30 2.68
C ALA A 122 -5.98 11.36 2.16
N GLY A 123 -4.89 11.90 1.61
CA GLY A 123 -3.65 11.18 1.34
C GLY A 123 -2.76 11.13 2.59
N PHE A 124 -3.16 10.35 3.59
CA PHE A 124 -2.46 10.32 4.87
C PHE A 124 -0.97 9.93 4.74
N PRO A 125 -0.08 10.56 5.57
CA PRO A 125 1.37 10.53 5.35
C PRO A 125 2.05 9.18 5.58
N ASN A 126 1.37 8.22 6.22
CA ASN A 126 1.93 6.92 6.56
C ASN A 126 0.93 5.81 6.19
N GLY A 127 1.09 5.26 4.99
CA GLY A 127 0.25 4.18 4.48
C GLY A 127 0.45 2.83 5.19
N GLU A 128 1.51 2.68 5.99
CA GLU A 128 1.72 1.50 6.84
C GLU A 128 0.87 1.54 8.12
N THR A 129 0.41 2.73 8.51
CA THR A 129 -0.44 2.91 9.68
C THR A 129 -1.90 2.96 9.26
N PHE A 130 -2.67 2.00 9.67
CA PHE A 130 -4.10 2.03 9.45
C PHE A 130 -4.82 2.77 10.60
N ARG A 131 -5.98 3.32 10.29
CA ARG A 131 -6.84 3.95 11.28
C ARG A 131 -7.46 2.88 12.19
N ILE A 132 -6.84 2.61 13.32
CA ILE A 132 -7.49 1.85 14.39
C ILE A 132 -7.51 2.71 15.64
N GLY A 133 -8.58 2.63 16.39
CA GLY A 133 -8.75 3.36 17.62
C GLY A 133 -7.82 2.93 18.76
N LEU A 134 -7.00 1.91 18.59
CA LEU A 134 -6.09 1.38 19.58
C LEU A 134 -4.66 1.45 19.08
N ALA A 135 -3.81 2.18 19.83
CA ALA A 135 -2.38 2.22 19.59
C ALA A 135 -1.64 0.98 20.13
N ASP A 136 -2.32 0.18 20.95
CA ASP A 136 -1.72 -1.01 21.55
C ASP A 136 -1.38 -2.07 20.49
N PRO A 137 -0.26 -2.79 20.65
CA PRO A 137 0.11 -3.87 19.76
C PRO A 137 -0.94 -4.97 19.72
N VAL A 138 -1.38 -5.35 18.53
CA VAL A 138 -2.36 -6.42 18.33
C VAL A 138 -1.81 -7.43 17.34
N LEU A 139 -1.81 -8.71 17.77
CA LEU A 139 -1.52 -9.84 16.90
C LEU A 139 -2.77 -10.22 16.10
N TYR A 140 -2.62 -10.38 14.80
CA TYR A 140 -3.69 -10.84 13.91
C TYR A 140 -3.13 -11.65 12.75
N LEU A 141 -4.03 -12.34 12.07
CA LEU A 141 -3.72 -13.04 10.84
C LEU A 141 -3.85 -12.08 9.66
N ALA A 142 -2.72 -11.71 9.04
CA ALA A 142 -2.69 -10.88 7.85
C ALA A 142 -3.08 -11.68 6.61
N ARG A 143 -2.40 -12.78 6.34
CA ARG A 143 -2.65 -13.64 5.18
C ARG A 143 -2.76 -15.10 5.58
N LEU A 144 -3.70 -15.80 4.95
CA LEU A 144 -3.80 -17.26 4.92
C LEU A 144 -4.51 -17.64 3.62
N TYR A 145 -3.75 -17.99 2.60
CA TYR A 145 -4.32 -18.37 1.31
C TYR A 145 -3.54 -19.49 0.65
N VAL A 146 -4.21 -20.20 -0.24
CA VAL A 146 -3.63 -21.23 -1.10
C VAL A 146 -3.53 -20.65 -2.50
N ARG A 147 -2.36 -20.82 -3.12
CA ARG A 147 -2.10 -20.54 -4.54
C ARG A 147 -1.93 -21.84 -5.29
N GLN A 148 -2.71 -22.05 -6.37
CA GLN A 148 -2.54 -23.14 -7.33
C GLN A 148 -2.26 -22.58 -8.71
N VAL A 149 -1.19 -23.02 -9.33
CA VAL A 149 -0.78 -22.65 -10.68
C VAL A 149 -1.04 -23.81 -11.64
N PHE A 150 -1.68 -23.53 -12.78
CA PHE A 150 -1.97 -24.45 -13.87
C PHE A 150 -1.13 -24.01 -15.07
N ALA A 151 -0.07 -24.76 -15.36
CA ALA A 151 0.84 -24.46 -16.47
C ALA A 151 0.16 -24.58 -17.84
N ILE A 152 0.46 -23.64 -18.73
CA ILE A 152 0.09 -23.68 -20.14
C ILE A 152 1.42 -23.71 -20.93
N GLY A 153 1.77 -24.89 -21.47
CA GLY A 153 3.07 -25.12 -22.13
C GLY A 153 4.15 -25.63 -21.17
N ALA A 154 5.37 -25.75 -21.69
CA ALA A 154 6.49 -26.38 -20.99
C ALA A 154 7.56 -25.39 -20.50
N GLU A 155 7.51 -24.12 -20.91
CA GLU A 155 8.51 -23.13 -20.54
C GLU A 155 8.35 -22.71 -19.07
N THR A 156 9.46 -22.71 -18.36
CA THR A 156 9.51 -22.31 -16.95
C THR A 156 10.63 -21.30 -16.71
N ASP A 157 10.40 -20.40 -15.76
CA ASP A 157 11.42 -19.63 -15.06
C ASP A 157 11.70 -20.27 -13.69
N VAL A 158 12.65 -19.75 -12.96
CA VAL A 158 12.95 -20.18 -11.58
C VAL A 158 12.66 -18.99 -10.67
N ASP A 159 11.63 -19.12 -9.83
CA ASP A 159 11.38 -18.18 -8.75
C ASP A 159 12.43 -18.38 -7.65
N VAL A 160 12.94 -17.29 -7.11
CA VAL A 160 13.76 -17.27 -5.90
C VAL A 160 12.89 -17.34 -4.67
N ASP A 161 13.47 -17.67 -3.53
CA ASP A 161 12.80 -17.57 -2.24
C ASP A 161 12.60 -16.11 -1.86
N ASP A 162 11.35 -15.71 -1.56
CA ASP A 162 10.98 -14.33 -1.27
C ASP A 162 9.68 -14.30 -0.44
N LEU A 163 9.25 -13.11 -0.03
CA LEU A 163 8.01 -12.89 0.71
C LEU A 163 6.81 -13.46 -0.05
N ASN A 164 6.11 -14.42 0.58
CA ASN A 164 5.00 -15.15 -0.04
C ASN A 164 5.35 -15.81 -1.39
N GLN A 165 6.59 -16.27 -1.53
CA GLN A 165 7.08 -16.94 -2.71
C GLN A 165 8.02 -18.09 -2.32
N VAL A 166 7.66 -19.31 -2.66
CA VAL A 166 8.49 -20.50 -2.40
C VAL A 166 9.36 -20.76 -3.62
N ALA A 167 10.70 -20.82 -3.44
CA ALA A 167 11.66 -21.05 -4.51
C ALA A 167 11.34 -22.28 -5.37
N GLY A 168 11.52 -22.17 -6.66
CA GLY A 168 11.41 -23.30 -7.58
C GLY A 168 10.90 -22.96 -8.97
N PRO A 169 10.69 -23.95 -9.83
CA PRO A 169 10.26 -23.73 -11.20
C PRO A 169 8.82 -23.19 -11.24
N THR A 170 8.62 -22.10 -11.97
CA THR A 170 7.30 -21.48 -12.21
C THR A 170 7.06 -21.38 -13.72
N PRO A 171 5.89 -21.82 -14.22
CA PRO A 171 5.55 -21.69 -15.63
C PRO A 171 5.55 -20.22 -16.08
N ARG A 172 6.05 -19.95 -17.30
CA ARG A 172 5.96 -18.60 -17.91
C ARG A 172 4.56 -18.24 -18.40
N HIS A 173 3.80 -19.26 -18.77
CA HIS A 173 2.41 -19.10 -19.22
C HIS A 173 1.53 -20.00 -18.36
N TYR A 174 0.57 -19.38 -17.65
CA TYR A 174 -0.25 -20.10 -16.70
C TYR A 174 -1.58 -19.40 -16.37
N VAL A 175 -2.47 -20.19 -15.79
CA VAL A 175 -3.58 -19.70 -14.97
C VAL A 175 -3.24 -19.97 -13.51
N ALA A 176 -3.49 -19.02 -12.62
CA ALA A 176 -3.37 -19.24 -11.18
C ALA A 176 -4.66 -18.89 -10.46
N LEU A 177 -4.95 -19.66 -9.42
CA LEU A 177 -6.06 -19.42 -8.50
C LEU A 177 -5.50 -19.22 -7.09
N ASN A 178 -5.84 -18.09 -6.48
CA ASN A 178 -5.50 -17.75 -5.11
C ASN A 178 -6.79 -17.67 -4.31
N LEU A 179 -6.91 -18.43 -3.21
CA LEU A 179 -8.12 -18.51 -2.40
C LEU A 179 -7.77 -18.40 -0.92
N GLY A 180 -8.42 -17.50 -0.21
CA GLY A 180 -8.27 -17.33 1.23
C GLY A 180 -8.28 -15.89 1.69
N LYS A 181 -7.57 -15.62 2.79
CA LYS A 181 -7.37 -14.28 3.35
C LYS A 181 -6.11 -13.66 2.75
N MET A 182 -6.22 -12.45 2.21
CA MET A 182 -5.14 -11.76 1.49
C MET A 182 -5.35 -10.25 1.50
N SER A 183 -4.35 -9.49 1.08
CA SER A 183 -4.56 -8.12 0.61
C SER A 183 -4.81 -8.12 -0.90
N VAL A 184 -5.79 -7.39 -1.39
CA VAL A 184 -5.99 -7.27 -2.84
C VAL A 184 -4.85 -6.50 -3.50
N ALA A 185 -4.19 -5.61 -2.77
CA ALA A 185 -3.00 -4.90 -3.22
C ALA A 185 -1.80 -5.83 -3.51
N ASP A 186 -1.77 -7.05 -2.96
CA ASP A 186 -0.74 -8.04 -3.32
C ASP A 186 -0.82 -8.48 -4.79
N PHE A 187 -1.96 -8.31 -5.45
CA PHE A 187 -2.24 -8.79 -6.81
C PHE A 187 -2.52 -7.68 -7.81
N PHE A 188 -3.04 -6.54 -7.35
CA PHE A 188 -3.52 -5.44 -8.20
C PHE A 188 -2.77 -4.14 -7.92
N ASP A 189 -2.76 -3.21 -8.89
CA ASP A 189 -2.10 -1.90 -8.84
C ASP A 189 -0.62 -1.96 -8.48
N GLN A 190 0.05 -3.04 -8.82
CA GLN A 190 1.49 -3.21 -8.59
C GLN A 190 2.28 -2.11 -9.31
N ASN A 191 3.38 -1.64 -8.71
CA ASN A 191 4.29 -0.70 -9.33
C ASN A 191 5.70 -0.85 -8.73
N SER A 192 6.70 -0.96 -9.58
CA SER A 192 8.08 -1.20 -9.15
C SER A 192 8.71 -0.03 -8.40
N TYR A 193 8.17 1.16 -8.55
CA TYR A 193 8.73 2.39 -7.99
C TYR A 193 7.90 2.98 -6.85
N SER A 194 6.62 2.59 -6.77
CA SER A 194 5.70 3.13 -5.76
C SER A 194 4.56 2.15 -5.47
N HIS A 195 4.73 1.32 -4.44
CA HIS A 195 3.73 0.34 -4.02
C HIS A 195 3.84 -0.02 -2.53
N ASP A 196 5.05 -0.23 -2.01
CA ASP A 196 5.28 -0.69 -0.64
C ASP A 196 5.70 0.46 0.28
N PRO A 197 4.88 0.87 1.27
CA PRO A 197 5.20 1.95 2.20
C PRO A 197 6.33 1.59 3.18
N ARG A 198 6.73 0.31 3.26
CA ARG A 198 7.83 -0.15 4.12
C ARG A 198 9.20 0.16 3.51
N THR A 199 9.28 0.29 2.19
CA THR A 199 10.55 0.43 1.46
C THR A 199 10.58 1.58 0.45
N GLN A 200 9.41 2.07 0.00
CA GLN A 200 9.24 3.08 -1.03
C GLN A 200 8.53 4.32 -0.48
N PHE A 201 7.66 4.98 -1.26
CA PHE A 201 6.84 6.12 -0.81
C PHE A 201 5.89 5.70 0.29
N MET A 202 5.81 6.50 1.36
CA MET A 202 4.95 6.20 2.51
C MET A 202 3.54 6.77 2.37
N ASN A 203 3.37 7.84 1.59
CA ASN A 203 2.08 8.49 1.45
C ASN A 203 1.04 7.55 0.82
N TRP A 204 -0.13 7.47 1.43
CA TRP A 204 -1.23 6.62 0.99
C TRP A 204 -1.59 6.79 -0.48
N SER A 205 -1.72 8.04 -0.96
CA SER A 205 -2.11 8.34 -2.33
C SER A 205 -0.97 8.23 -3.35
N LEU A 206 0.25 7.95 -2.88
CA LEU A 206 1.40 7.60 -3.73
C LEU A 206 1.63 6.09 -3.79
N MET A 207 1.49 5.36 -2.67
CA MET A 207 1.73 3.91 -2.65
C MET A 207 0.70 3.11 -3.45
N SER A 208 -0.49 3.66 -3.67
CA SER A 208 -1.57 3.02 -4.44
C SER A 208 -2.32 4.04 -5.30
N ALA A 209 -3.21 3.56 -6.16
CA ALA A 209 -4.16 4.40 -6.89
C ALA A 209 -5.11 5.09 -5.89
N GLY A 210 -4.95 6.39 -5.67
CA GLY A 210 -5.59 7.12 -4.58
C GLY A 210 -7.12 7.00 -4.53
N ALA A 211 -7.80 6.90 -5.69
CA ALA A 211 -9.25 6.76 -5.75
C ALA A 211 -9.75 5.31 -5.83
N TRP A 212 -8.87 4.32 -5.71
CA TRP A 212 -9.25 2.92 -5.64
C TRP A 212 -9.67 2.54 -4.22
N ASP A 213 -10.96 2.46 -3.97
CA ASP A 213 -11.52 2.02 -2.69
C ASP A 213 -11.46 0.48 -2.60
N TYR A 214 -10.24 -0.04 -2.47
CA TYR A 214 -9.98 -1.46 -2.56
C TYR A 214 -10.54 -2.25 -1.37
N ALA A 215 -11.06 -3.45 -1.65
CA ALA A 215 -11.70 -4.28 -0.66
C ALA A 215 -10.75 -4.72 0.45
N ALA A 216 -10.96 -4.19 1.63
CA ALA A 216 -10.24 -4.60 2.83
C ALA A 216 -10.97 -4.16 4.10
N ASN A 217 -10.70 -4.85 5.20
CA ASN A 217 -11.04 -4.34 6.53
C ASN A 217 -10.05 -3.24 6.94
N THR A 218 -10.24 -2.62 8.09
CA THR A 218 -9.37 -1.55 8.60
C THR A 218 -7.88 -1.90 8.66
N ARG A 219 -7.50 -3.19 8.58
CA ARG A 219 -6.11 -3.67 8.59
C ARG A 219 -5.52 -3.93 7.20
N GLY A 220 -6.26 -3.69 6.13
CA GLY A 220 -5.77 -3.90 4.76
C GLY A 220 -6.00 -5.30 4.19
N TYR A 221 -6.78 -6.16 4.86
CA TYR A 221 -6.98 -7.56 4.46
C TYR A 221 -8.44 -7.90 4.22
N THR A 222 -8.67 -8.81 3.27
CA THR A 222 -9.98 -9.35 2.95
C THR A 222 -9.94 -10.87 2.77
N VAL A 223 -11.09 -11.48 2.52
CA VAL A 223 -11.24 -12.89 2.18
C VAL A 223 -11.92 -13.01 0.82
N GLY A 224 -11.40 -13.88 -0.04
CA GLY A 224 -11.96 -14.09 -1.36
C GLY A 224 -11.06 -14.90 -2.28
N GLY A 225 -11.17 -14.65 -3.58
CA GLY A 225 -10.38 -15.31 -4.61
C GLY A 225 -9.86 -14.36 -5.66
N VAL A 226 -8.67 -14.66 -6.17
CA VAL A 226 -8.05 -13.97 -7.31
C VAL A 226 -7.69 -15.02 -8.36
N LEU A 227 -8.22 -14.84 -9.55
CA LEU A 227 -7.89 -15.61 -10.75
C LEU A 227 -6.93 -14.79 -11.60
N GLU A 228 -5.83 -15.41 -12.02
CA GLU A 228 -4.82 -14.78 -12.87
C GLU A 228 -4.64 -15.59 -14.16
N TYR A 229 -4.56 -14.92 -15.28
CA TYR A 229 -4.03 -15.44 -16.54
C TYR A 229 -2.76 -14.67 -16.87
N VAL A 230 -1.63 -15.35 -16.94
CA VAL A 230 -0.30 -14.74 -17.06
C VAL A 230 0.45 -15.30 -18.26
N THR A 231 1.02 -14.40 -19.04
CA THR A 231 2.00 -14.66 -20.10
C THR A 231 3.23 -13.77 -19.86
N PRO A 232 4.35 -13.95 -20.56
CA PRO A 232 5.55 -13.14 -20.36
C PRO A 232 5.33 -11.61 -20.46
N ASP A 233 4.43 -11.16 -21.35
CA ASP A 233 4.21 -9.73 -21.61
C ASP A 233 2.84 -9.22 -21.20
N PHE A 234 1.96 -10.09 -20.73
CA PHE A 234 0.57 -9.75 -20.48
C PHE A 234 0.02 -10.53 -19.29
N SER A 235 -0.78 -9.87 -18.48
CA SER A 235 -1.61 -10.56 -17.50
C SER A 235 -3.01 -9.96 -17.40
N LEU A 236 -3.98 -10.82 -17.14
CA LEU A 236 -5.35 -10.46 -16.79
C LEU A 236 -5.64 -11.05 -15.42
N ARG A 237 -6.08 -10.22 -14.49
CA ARG A 237 -6.43 -10.62 -13.12
C ARG A 237 -7.87 -10.24 -12.82
N PHE A 238 -8.58 -11.15 -12.20
CA PHE A 238 -9.93 -10.91 -11.67
C PHE A 238 -9.99 -11.32 -10.21
N GLY A 239 -10.39 -10.39 -9.34
CA GLY A 239 -10.59 -10.62 -7.91
C GLY A 239 -12.06 -10.49 -7.53
N SER A 240 -12.52 -11.36 -6.64
CA SER A 240 -13.83 -11.27 -6.01
C SER A 240 -13.67 -11.52 -4.51
N THR A 241 -14.01 -10.51 -3.70
CA THR A 241 -13.62 -10.43 -2.29
C THR A 241 -14.71 -9.81 -1.43
N LEU A 242 -14.65 -10.04 -0.12
CA LEU A 242 -15.57 -9.47 0.86
C LEU A 242 -15.21 -8.02 1.20
N LEU A 243 -16.21 -7.27 1.63
CA LEU A 243 -16.07 -5.93 2.19
C LEU A 243 -16.38 -5.93 3.69
N PRO A 244 -15.98 -4.88 4.45
CA PRO A 244 -16.33 -4.77 5.86
C PRO A 244 -17.83 -4.66 6.13
N THR A 245 -18.23 -4.95 7.37
CA THR A 245 -19.63 -4.82 7.84
C THR A 245 -20.12 -3.37 7.91
N TYR A 246 -19.19 -2.42 8.06
CA TYR A 246 -19.41 -0.97 7.98
C TYR A 246 -18.14 -0.29 7.47
N ALA A 247 -18.25 0.97 7.06
CA ALA A 247 -17.16 1.73 6.46
C ALA A 247 -15.88 1.69 7.31
N ASN A 248 -14.78 1.20 6.71
CA ASN A 248 -13.48 0.99 7.34
C ASN A 248 -13.53 0.14 8.64
N GLY A 249 -14.48 -0.80 8.72
CA GLY A 249 -14.67 -1.65 9.88
C GLY A 249 -13.61 -2.76 10.02
N PRO A 250 -13.38 -3.30 11.24
CA PRO A 250 -12.41 -4.37 11.46
C PRO A 250 -12.91 -5.76 11.03
N LEU A 251 -14.22 -5.95 10.94
CA LEU A 251 -14.86 -7.23 10.63
C LEU A 251 -15.41 -7.24 9.20
N LEU A 252 -15.14 -8.32 8.48
CA LEU A 252 -15.69 -8.54 7.14
C LEU A 252 -17.14 -9.04 7.23
N ASP A 253 -17.96 -8.64 6.27
CA ASP A 253 -19.31 -9.17 6.09
C ASP A 253 -19.28 -10.45 5.25
N TYR A 254 -19.52 -11.58 5.86
CA TYR A 254 -19.54 -12.87 5.17
C TYR A 254 -20.83 -13.11 4.37
N ARG A 255 -21.77 -12.18 4.39
CA ARG A 255 -22.97 -12.20 3.53
C ARG A 255 -22.60 -11.62 2.16
N TYR A 256 -21.96 -12.42 1.32
CA TYR A 256 -21.40 -12.00 0.02
C TYR A 256 -22.40 -11.19 -0.83
N GLY A 257 -23.67 -11.54 -0.83
CA GLY A 257 -24.71 -10.79 -1.56
C GLY A 257 -24.92 -9.35 -1.06
N LYS A 258 -24.43 -8.99 0.13
CA LYS A 258 -24.60 -7.67 0.74
C LYS A 258 -23.34 -6.79 0.66
N ALA A 259 -22.17 -7.39 0.84
CA ALA A 259 -20.89 -6.65 0.89
C ALA A 259 -19.80 -7.43 0.17
N HIS A 260 -19.49 -7.04 -1.05
CA HIS A 260 -18.46 -7.66 -1.89
C HIS A 260 -17.86 -6.65 -2.87
N ALA A 261 -16.70 -6.99 -3.40
CA ALA A 261 -16.01 -6.22 -4.42
C ALA A 261 -15.54 -7.11 -5.56
N GLU A 262 -15.63 -6.62 -6.78
CA GLU A 262 -14.96 -7.16 -7.95
C GLU A 262 -13.88 -6.20 -8.42
N THR A 263 -12.71 -6.75 -8.75
CA THR A 263 -11.59 -6.00 -9.33
C THR A 263 -11.08 -6.73 -10.56
N LEU A 264 -10.93 -6.01 -11.66
CA LEU A 264 -10.36 -6.52 -12.90
C LEU A 264 -9.17 -5.66 -13.30
N GLU A 265 -8.03 -6.30 -13.56
CA GLU A 265 -6.82 -5.58 -14.02
C GLU A 265 -6.21 -6.27 -15.24
N LEU A 266 -5.85 -5.45 -16.21
CA LEU A 266 -5.07 -5.81 -17.37
C LEU A 266 -3.70 -5.17 -17.25
N THR A 267 -2.64 -5.98 -17.33
CA THR A 267 -1.25 -5.53 -17.30
C THR A 267 -0.58 -5.85 -18.63
N LYS A 268 0.13 -4.88 -19.20
CA LYS A 268 0.96 -5.07 -20.39
C LYS A 268 2.38 -4.57 -20.15
N THR A 269 3.35 -5.46 -20.28
CA THR A 269 4.77 -5.12 -20.33
C THR A 269 5.17 -4.79 -21.76
N TYR A 270 5.95 -3.71 -21.93
CA TYR A 270 6.44 -3.25 -23.23
C TYR A 270 7.88 -2.75 -23.11
N HIS A 271 8.51 -2.53 -24.24
CA HIS A 271 9.86 -1.96 -24.29
C HIS A 271 9.88 -0.68 -25.14
N LEU A 272 10.31 0.42 -24.53
CA LEU A 272 10.54 1.70 -25.19
C LEU A 272 12.03 2.01 -25.17
N ALA A 273 12.66 2.23 -26.33
CA ALA A 273 14.09 2.45 -26.46
C ALA A 273 14.95 1.38 -25.73
N LYS A 274 14.58 0.09 -25.84
CA LYS A 274 15.19 -1.09 -25.18
C LYS A 274 15.07 -1.09 -23.66
N ARG A 275 14.22 -0.26 -23.07
CA ARG A 275 13.94 -0.19 -21.62
C ARG A 275 12.54 -0.68 -21.33
N GLN A 276 12.42 -1.44 -20.28
CA GLN A 276 11.13 -2.02 -19.87
C GLN A 276 10.22 -0.93 -19.33
N GLY A 277 8.96 -1.03 -19.70
CA GLY A 277 7.84 -0.31 -19.11
C GLY A 277 6.67 -1.23 -18.91
N THR A 278 5.75 -0.87 -18.00
CA THR A 278 4.54 -1.61 -17.74
C THR A 278 3.37 -0.65 -17.64
N LEU A 279 2.27 -1.01 -18.26
CA LEU A 279 0.99 -0.29 -18.18
C LEU A 279 -0.06 -1.22 -17.58
N ARG A 280 -0.81 -0.71 -16.59
CA ARG A 280 -1.91 -1.40 -15.95
C ARG A 280 -3.20 -0.59 -16.07
N VAL A 281 -4.28 -1.27 -16.36
CA VAL A 281 -5.63 -0.71 -16.42
C VAL A 281 -6.49 -1.52 -15.46
N LEU A 282 -6.97 -0.89 -14.42
CA LEU A 282 -7.78 -1.51 -13.39
C LEU A 282 -9.17 -0.91 -13.38
N GLY A 283 -10.20 -1.76 -13.28
CA GLY A 283 -11.58 -1.38 -12.98
C GLY A 283 -12.05 -2.08 -11.72
N PHE A 284 -12.87 -1.42 -10.91
CA PHE A 284 -13.43 -2.01 -9.71
C PHE A 284 -14.91 -1.66 -9.51
N ARG A 285 -15.59 -2.52 -8.76
CA ARG A 285 -16.96 -2.35 -8.33
C ARG A 285 -17.08 -2.85 -6.88
N ASN A 286 -17.57 -2.00 -6.00
CA ASN A 286 -17.90 -2.33 -4.62
C ASN A 286 -19.43 -2.31 -4.46
N VAL A 287 -19.98 -3.36 -3.87
CA VAL A 287 -21.38 -3.42 -3.44
C VAL A 287 -21.39 -3.52 -1.93
N ALA A 288 -22.07 -2.59 -1.26
CA ALA A 288 -22.12 -2.58 0.21
C ALA A 288 -23.36 -1.82 0.70
N PRO A 289 -23.70 -1.94 1.99
CA PRO A 289 -24.80 -1.14 2.57
C PRO A 289 -24.34 0.30 2.83
N MET A 290 -23.92 0.99 1.77
CA MET A 290 -23.47 2.38 1.82
C MET A 290 -24.65 3.36 1.93
N ALA A 291 -24.33 4.62 2.28
CA ALA A 291 -25.22 5.75 2.11
C ALA A 291 -24.77 6.62 0.94
N THR A 292 -25.70 7.34 0.30
CA THR A 292 -25.35 8.41 -0.64
C THR A 292 -25.11 9.70 0.11
N TYR A 293 -24.13 10.51 -0.30
CA TYR A 293 -23.89 11.84 0.27
C TYR A 293 -25.15 12.72 0.15
N ARG A 294 -25.85 12.61 -0.97
CA ARG A 294 -27.07 13.38 -1.23
C ARG A 294 -28.21 13.05 -0.27
N SER A 295 -28.44 11.77 0.03
CA SER A 295 -29.52 11.37 0.95
C SER A 295 -29.25 11.87 2.37
N ALA A 296 -28.00 11.81 2.84
CA ALA A 296 -27.61 12.34 4.16
C ALA A 296 -27.80 13.85 4.25
N ILE A 297 -27.46 14.60 3.19
CA ILE A 297 -27.70 16.06 3.15
C ILE A 297 -29.21 16.38 3.19
N LEU A 298 -30.02 15.68 2.40
CA LEU A 298 -31.46 15.91 2.35
C LEU A 298 -32.13 15.64 3.71
N LEU A 299 -31.76 14.54 4.38
CA LEU A 299 -32.27 14.26 5.73
C LEU A 299 -31.89 15.37 6.72
N ALA A 300 -30.63 15.78 6.73
CA ALA A 300 -30.16 16.85 7.62
C ALA A 300 -30.88 18.18 7.38
N GLN A 301 -31.26 18.49 6.13
CA GLN A 301 -32.05 19.68 5.81
C GLN A 301 -33.48 19.62 6.34
N LEU A 302 -34.06 18.42 6.42
CA LEU A 302 -35.41 18.22 6.97
C LEU A 302 -35.40 18.30 8.51
N ASP A 303 -34.38 17.73 9.14
CA ASP A 303 -34.28 17.59 10.59
C ASP A 303 -33.56 18.77 11.26
N GLY A 304 -32.94 19.66 10.47
CA GLY A 304 -32.17 20.83 10.97
C GLY A 304 -30.84 20.42 11.62
N GLY A 305 -30.35 19.22 11.35
CA GLY A 305 -29.13 18.65 11.92
C GLY A 305 -27.91 18.69 10.97
N ARG A 306 -26.83 18.02 11.39
CA ARG A 306 -25.67 17.75 10.55
C ARG A 306 -25.92 16.49 9.70
N PRO A 307 -25.47 16.46 8.42
CA PRO A 307 -25.54 15.25 7.64
C PRO A 307 -24.81 14.06 8.29
N ASP A 308 -25.48 12.92 8.33
CA ASP A 308 -24.95 11.67 8.89
C ASP A 308 -25.19 10.53 7.93
N LEU A 309 -24.10 9.87 7.47
CA LEU A 309 -24.15 8.73 6.57
C LEU A 309 -24.69 7.49 7.26
N GLU A 310 -24.37 7.28 8.54
CA GLU A 310 -24.72 6.04 9.25
C GLU A 310 -26.22 5.81 9.31
N THR A 311 -27.00 6.86 9.45
CA THR A 311 -28.47 6.78 9.52
C THR A 311 -29.12 6.46 8.17
N MET A 312 -28.40 6.67 7.07
CA MET A 312 -28.90 6.49 5.70
C MET A 312 -28.37 5.22 5.01
N ARG A 313 -27.59 4.42 5.70
CA ARG A 313 -27.04 3.18 5.14
C ARG A 313 -28.11 2.14 4.85
N HIS A 314 -28.09 1.58 3.64
CA HIS A 314 -28.94 0.44 3.26
C HIS A 314 -28.28 -0.42 2.17
N ASP A 315 -28.70 -1.68 2.10
CA ASP A 315 -28.17 -2.66 1.14
C ASP A 315 -28.35 -2.22 -0.31
N GLY A 316 -27.42 -2.63 -1.19
CA GLY A 316 -27.56 -2.53 -2.65
C GLY A 316 -26.90 -1.32 -3.31
N HIS A 317 -26.26 -0.45 -2.57
CA HIS A 317 -25.44 0.62 -3.14
C HIS A 317 -24.19 0.08 -3.82
N THR A 318 -23.79 0.75 -4.88
CA THR A 318 -22.65 0.36 -5.71
C THR A 318 -21.75 1.57 -5.96
N LYS A 319 -20.45 1.41 -5.68
CA LYS A 319 -19.39 2.36 -6.06
C LYS A 319 -18.54 1.74 -7.16
N VAL A 320 -18.29 2.48 -8.24
CA VAL A 320 -17.48 2.02 -9.38
C VAL A 320 -16.34 2.99 -9.64
N GLY A 321 -15.23 2.47 -10.13
CA GLY A 321 -14.10 3.31 -10.48
C GLY A 321 -13.06 2.58 -11.33
N PHE A 322 -12.00 3.31 -11.68
CA PHE A 322 -10.90 2.78 -12.47
C PHE A 322 -9.57 3.43 -12.09
N SER A 323 -8.46 2.79 -12.45
CA SER A 323 -7.14 3.40 -12.44
C SER A 323 -6.32 3.05 -13.68
N LEU A 324 -5.43 3.98 -14.05
CA LEU A 324 -4.34 3.78 -14.99
C LEU A 324 -3.05 3.91 -14.19
N ASN A 325 -2.17 2.93 -14.29
CA ASN A 325 -0.89 2.88 -13.59
C ASN A 325 0.20 2.52 -14.60
N ALA A 326 1.16 3.40 -14.76
CA ALA A 326 2.26 3.25 -15.70
C ALA A 326 3.60 3.38 -14.98
N GLU A 327 4.56 2.58 -15.42
CA GLU A 327 5.96 2.69 -15.02
C GLU A 327 6.87 2.53 -16.22
N GLN A 328 8.01 3.23 -16.21
CA GLN A 328 8.98 3.20 -17.30
C GLN A 328 10.39 3.42 -16.76
N GLU A 329 11.30 2.51 -17.07
CA GLU A 329 12.73 2.79 -16.95
C GLU A 329 13.16 3.81 -18.03
N ILE A 330 13.62 4.99 -17.62
CA ILE A 330 14.00 6.08 -18.55
C ILE A 330 15.51 6.18 -18.74
N ALA A 331 16.28 5.76 -17.76
CA ALA A 331 17.73 5.66 -17.80
C ALA A 331 18.19 4.48 -16.94
N LYS A 332 19.44 4.03 -17.11
CA LYS A 332 20.01 3.04 -16.21
C LYS A 332 19.87 3.52 -14.77
N ASN A 333 19.23 2.73 -13.93
CA ASN A 333 18.97 3.04 -12.51
C ASN A 333 18.01 4.22 -12.26
N VAL A 334 17.20 4.64 -13.24
CA VAL A 334 16.19 5.69 -13.07
C VAL A 334 14.87 5.25 -13.67
N GLY A 335 13.85 5.20 -12.86
CA GLY A 335 12.48 4.89 -13.25
C GLY A 335 11.52 6.04 -12.99
N LEU A 336 10.49 6.11 -13.82
CA LEU A 336 9.34 6.98 -13.66
C LEU A 336 8.11 6.14 -13.40
N PHE A 337 7.18 6.67 -12.62
CA PHE A 337 5.82 6.14 -12.53
C PHE A 337 4.79 7.26 -12.61
N ALA A 338 3.59 6.89 -13.04
CA ALA A 338 2.44 7.77 -13.03
C ALA A 338 1.17 6.97 -12.76
N ARG A 339 0.24 7.53 -11.97
CA ARG A 339 -1.10 6.97 -11.79
C ARG A 339 -2.16 8.03 -12.00
N VAL A 340 -3.31 7.61 -12.55
CA VAL A 340 -4.54 8.38 -12.58
C VAL A 340 -5.65 7.46 -12.13
N SER A 341 -6.48 7.91 -11.20
CA SER A 341 -7.59 7.11 -10.69
C SER A 341 -8.84 7.96 -10.47
N TYR A 342 -9.98 7.31 -10.55
CA TYR A 342 -11.29 7.91 -10.41
C TYR A 342 -12.29 6.90 -9.85
N ASN A 343 -13.22 7.37 -9.00
CA ASN A 343 -14.45 6.69 -8.67
C ASN A 343 -15.65 7.66 -8.78
N ASP A 344 -16.86 7.12 -8.77
CA ASP A 344 -18.09 7.89 -9.00
C ASP A 344 -18.40 8.91 -7.90
N GLY A 345 -17.85 8.73 -6.68
CA GLY A 345 -17.97 9.67 -5.57
C GLY A 345 -19.40 10.00 -5.13
N GLN A 346 -20.38 9.14 -5.42
CA GLN A 346 -21.79 9.35 -5.06
C GLN A 346 -22.12 8.77 -3.70
N ASN A 347 -21.47 7.66 -3.36
CA ASN A 347 -21.63 6.93 -2.11
C ASN A 347 -20.45 7.15 -1.17
N GLU A 348 -20.69 6.97 0.12
CA GLU A 348 -19.63 6.99 1.11
C GLU A 348 -18.49 6.02 0.76
N THR A 349 -17.29 6.33 1.24
CA THR A 349 -16.16 5.40 1.21
C THR A 349 -16.44 4.22 2.12
N TRP A 350 -16.18 3.01 1.61
CA TRP A 350 -16.45 1.80 2.38
C TRP A 350 -15.21 1.10 2.91
N ALA A 351 -14.10 1.18 2.20
CA ALA A 351 -12.87 0.54 2.64
C ALA A 351 -11.81 1.54 3.12
N PHE A 352 -11.09 2.21 2.23
CA PHE A 352 -9.90 2.95 2.64
C PHE A 352 -9.78 4.39 2.17
N THR A 353 -10.39 4.78 1.03
CA THR A 353 -10.03 6.05 0.43
C THR A 353 -11.12 7.11 0.51
N GLU A 354 -10.80 8.27 1.05
CA GLU A 354 -11.61 9.49 0.95
C GLU A 354 -11.10 10.39 -0.20
N ILE A 355 -10.82 9.75 -1.34
CA ILE A 355 -10.34 10.37 -2.56
C ILE A 355 -11.20 9.84 -3.71
N ASP A 356 -11.84 10.74 -4.48
CA ASP A 356 -12.69 10.33 -5.61
C ASP A 356 -11.98 10.46 -6.95
N HIS A 357 -10.93 11.30 -7.04
CA HIS A 357 -10.02 11.37 -8.18
C HIS A 357 -8.62 11.76 -7.74
N SER A 358 -7.62 11.18 -8.39
CA SER A 358 -6.22 11.38 -8.06
C SER A 358 -5.35 11.29 -9.31
N ALA A 359 -4.27 12.09 -9.32
CA ALA A 359 -3.21 11.99 -10.31
C ALA A 359 -1.85 12.13 -9.63
N SER A 360 -0.95 11.17 -9.86
CA SER A 360 0.40 11.16 -9.31
C SER A 360 1.46 10.95 -10.38
N LEU A 361 2.66 11.47 -10.10
CA LEU A 361 3.86 11.31 -10.91
C LEU A 361 5.08 11.28 -10.01
N GLY A 362 6.00 10.37 -10.25
CA GLY A 362 7.22 10.29 -9.47
C GLY A 362 8.39 9.70 -10.22
N VAL A 363 9.57 9.89 -9.65
CA VAL A 363 10.85 9.38 -10.14
C VAL A 363 11.58 8.70 -9.00
N VAL A 364 12.22 7.56 -9.30
CA VAL A 364 13.08 6.84 -8.38
C VAL A 364 14.42 6.57 -9.05
N SER A 365 15.51 6.82 -8.34
CA SER A 365 16.88 6.51 -8.76
C SER A 365 17.58 5.65 -7.74
N THR A 366 18.33 4.63 -8.19
CA THR A 366 19.29 3.96 -7.30
C THR A 366 20.53 4.84 -7.08
N GLY A 367 21.26 4.60 -6.01
CA GLY A 367 22.44 5.35 -5.61
C GLY A 367 23.73 5.03 -6.37
N ALA A 368 23.64 4.27 -7.47
CA ALA A 368 24.81 3.88 -8.27
C ALA A 368 25.64 5.09 -8.77
N ARG A 369 25.00 6.26 -8.97
CA ARG A 369 25.68 7.49 -9.42
C ARG A 369 26.58 8.13 -8.35
N TRP A 370 26.35 7.80 -7.07
CA TRP A 370 27.13 8.31 -5.93
C TRP A 370 27.77 7.19 -5.10
N ASN A 371 28.08 6.05 -5.76
CA ASN A 371 28.78 4.89 -5.20
C ASN A 371 28.04 4.18 -4.04
N ARG A 372 26.70 4.25 -4.04
CA ARG A 372 25.81 3.58 -3.10
C ARG A 372 24.71 2.85 -3.89
N PRO A 373 25.02 1.78 -4.65
CA PRO A 373 24.11 1.20 -5.63
C PRO A 373 22.82 0.65 -5.03
N ASP A 374 22.82 0.25 -3.77
CA ASP A 374 21.69 -0.33 -3.05
C ASP A 374 20.80 0.72 -2.38
N ASP A 375 21.29 1.96 -2.24
CA ASP A 375 20.47 3.09 -1.77
C ASP A 375 19.45 3.50 -2.85
N ARG A 376 18.36 4.13 -2.40
CA ARG A 376 17.30 4.66 -3.29
C ARG A 376 16.93 6.08 -2.92
N LEU A 377 16.72 6.91 -3.92
CA LEU A 377 16.15 8.26 -3.82
C LEU A 377 14.85 8.29 -4.61
N GLY A 378 13.76 8.59 -3.96
CA GLY A 378 12.46 8.80 -4.60
C GLY A 378 11.97 10.24 -4.40
N ALA A 379 11.31 10.79 -5.43
CA ALA A 379 10.58 12.06 -5.36
C ALA A 379 9.30 11.95 -6.17
N ALA A 380 8.18 12.36 -5.60
CA ALA A 380 6.87 12.27 -6.24
C ALA A 380 5.94 13.40 -5.81
N VAL A 381 4.94 13.63 -6.65
CA VAL A 381 3.82 14.54 -6.37
C VAL A 381 2.50 13.85 -6.65
N VAL A 382 1.48 14.20 -5.89
CA VAL A 382 0.11 13.74 -6.11
C VAL A 382 -0.87 14.87 -5.86
N VAL A 383 -1.96 14.87 -6.62
CA VAL A 383 -3.08 15.80 -6.49
C VAL A 383 -4.35 14.98 -6.32
N ASN A 384 -5.02 15.17 -5.19
CA ASN A 384 -6.25 14.47 -4.84
C ASN A 384 -7.44 15.42 -4.88
N GLY A 385 -8.61 14.89 -5.17
CA GLY A 385 -9.86 15.61 -5.14
C GLY A 385 -11.04 14.69 -4.85
N ILE A 386 -12.20 15.32 -4.58
CA ILE A 386 -13.45 14.63 -4.29
C ILE A 386 -14.57 15.13 -5.19
N SER A 387 -15.60 14.31 -5.36
CA SER A 387 -16.77 14.59 -6.18
C SER A 387 -17.57 15.81 -5.70
N PRO A 388 -18.40 16.42 -6.54
CA PRO A 388 -19.30 17.51 -6.10
C PRO A 388 -20.25 17.11 -4.96
N GLU A 389 -20.73 15.87 -4.95
CA GLU A 389 -21.62 15.33 -3.91
C GLU A 389 -20.87 15.20 -2.57
N HIS A 390 -19.64 14.71 -2.60
CA HIS A 390 -18.78 14.59 -1.44
C HIS A 390 -18.39 15.98 -0.90
N GLN A 391 -18.04 16.94 -1.78
CA GLN A 391 -17.80 18.34 -1.41
C GLN A 391 -19.02 18.96 -0.70
N ALA A 392 -20.21 18.77 -1.26
CA ALA A 392 -21.44 19.29 -0.67
C ALA A 392 -21.71 18.69 0.72
N TYR A 393 -21.45 17.39 0.89
CA TYR A 393 -21.59 16.68 2.16
C TYR A 393 -20.65 17.25 3.24
N LEU A 394 -19.36 17.40 2.94
CA LEU A 394 -18.39 17.97 3.88
C LEU A 394 -18.66 19.46 4.15
N ALA A 395 -19.10 20.23 3.12
CA ALA A 395 -19.45 21.63 3.28
C ALA A 395 -20.67 21.84 4.19
N ALA A 396 -21.62 20.90 4.19
CA ALA A 396 -22.77 20.87 5.09
C ALA A 396 -22.42 20.39 6.51
N GLY A 397 -21.14 20.14 6.81
CA GLY A 397 -20.65 19.71 8.11
C GLY A 397 -20.60 18.20 8.32
N GLY A 398 -20.80 17.40 7.28
CA GLY A 398 -20.68 15.93 7.33
C GLY A 398 -19.26 15.48 7.67
N TYR A 399 -19.13 14.28 8.21
CA TYR A 399 -17.86 13.62 8.50
C TYR A 399 -17.74 12.33 7.70
N GLY A 400 -16.59 12.16 7.00
CA GLY A 400 -16.15 10.87 6.50
C GLY A 400 -15.54 10.00 7.59
N PHE A 401 -14.78 8.97 7.21
CA PHE A 401 -14.12 8.14 8.22
C PHE A 401 -12.76 8.70 8.67
N ILE A 402 -12.07 9.52 7.86
CA ILE A 402 -10.79 10.16 8.20
C ILE A 402 -10.76 11.67 7.97
N ILE A 403 -11.70 12.25 7.22
CA ILE A 403 -11.77 13.67 6.94
C ILE A 403 -13.12 14.25 7.34
N GLY A 404 -13.17 15.58 7.44
CA GLY A 404 -14.34 16.36 7.82
C GLY A 404 -14.08 17.14 9.10
N ASP A 405 -14.08 18.46 9.00
CA ASP A 405 -13.80 19.35 10.12
C ASP A 405 -14.94 20.33 10.42
N GLY A 406 -16.15 19.97 9.94
CA GLY A 406 -17.39 20.70 10.22
C GLY A 406 -17.78 21.72 9.15
N ARG A 407 -16.89 22.08 8.23
CA ARG A 407 -17.15 22.94 7.06
C ARG A 407 -16.05 22.74 6.01
N LEU A 408 -16.31 23.16 4.78
CA LEU A 408 -15.36 23.02 3.68
C LEU A 408 -15.32 24.28 2.80
N ASN A 409 -14.11 24.82 2.63
CA ASN A 409 -13.76 25.73 1.55
C ASN A 409 -12.87 24.95 0.57
N TYR A 410 -13.50 24.33 -0.42
CA TYR A 410 -12.87 23.32 -1.25
C TYR A 410 -11.62 23.78 -2.00
N GLY A 411 -10.57 22.98 -1.95
CA GLY A 411 -9.39 23.04 -2.77
C GLY A 411 -8.77 21.65 -2.92
N LEU A 412 -8.14 21.37 -4.05
CA LEU A 412 -7.44 20.09 -4.25
C LEU A 412 -6.35 19.92 -3.19
N GLU A 413 -6.30 18.75 -2.57
CA GLU A 413 -5.19 18.35 -1.70
C GLU A 413 -3.98 18.04 -2.59
N LYS A 414 -2.84 18.67 -2.29
CA LYS A 414 -1.61 18.53 -3.08
C LYS A 414 -0.50 18.07 -2.17
N ILE A 415 0.16 16.99 -2.52
CA ILE A 415 1.19 16.36 -1.71
C ILE A 415 2.45 16.17 -2.56
N GLY A 416 3.60 16.53 -2.00
CA GLY A 416 4.90 16.16 -2.52
C GLY A 416 5.60 15.30 -1.48
N GLU A 417 6.29 14.25 -1.90
CA GLU A 417 7.09 13.37 -1.03
C GLU A 417 8.47 13.14 -1.61
N VAL A 418 9.48 13.18 -0.75
CA VAL A 418 10.87 12.84 -1.06
C VAL A 418 11.41 11.94 0.03
N TYR A 419 11.94 10.78 -0.33
CA TYR A 419 12.61 9.89 0.59
C TYR A 419 14.00 9.50 0.08
N TYR A 420 14.90 9.18 1.02
CA TYR A 420 16.19 8.57 0.73
C TYR A 420 16.37 7.32 1.57
N SER A 421 16.38 6.14 0.96
CA SER A 421 16.58 4.87 1.64
C SER A 421 18.07 4.52 1.65
N ILE A 422 18.65 4.49 2.83
CA ILE A 422 20.04 4.11 3.09
C ILE A 422 20.07 2.62 3.37
N ASP A 423 20.65 1.84 2.47
CA ASP A 423 20.82 0.40 2.69
C ASP A 423 21.96 0.12 3.68
N LEU A 424 21.64 -0.66 4.70
CA LEU A 424 22.54 -1.17 5.71
C LEU A 424 22.71 -2.69 5.56
N HIS A 425 23.13 -3.11 4.38
CA HIS A 425 23.20 -4.50 3.91
C HIS A 425 23.69 -5.51 4.97
N ARG A 426 24.73 -5.17 5.77
CA ARG A 426 25.25 -6.05 6.82
C ARG A 426 24.25 -6.40 7.92
N TYR A 427 23.23 -5.57 8.08
CA TYR A 427 22.23 -5.66 9.15
C TYR A 427 20.86 -6.09 8.61
N HIS A 428 20.77 -6.40 7.32
CA HIS A 428 19.48 -6.66 6.66
C HIS A 428 18.46 -5.56 6.97
N ALA A 429 18.91 -4.31 6.94
CA ALA A 429 18.12 -3.17 7.36
C ALA A 429 18.27 -1.98 6.40
N ALA A 430 17.28 -1.11 6.38
CA ALA A 430 17.34 0.19 5.72
C ALA A 430 16.84 1.29 6.67
N ILE A 431 17.47 2.46 6.62
CA ILE A 431 17.01 3.67 7.30
C ILE A 431 16.58 4.67 6.22
N SER A 432 15.36 5.18 6.30
CA SER A 432 14.84 6.09 5.29
C SER A 432 14.33 7.38 5.96
N PRO A 433 15.10 8.49 5.96
CA PRO A 433 14.54 9.81 6.14
C PRO A 433 13.54 10.10 5.01
N ASP A 434 12.43 10.73 5.38
CA ASP A 434 11.33 11.07 4.50
C ASP A 434 10.80 12.46 4.82
N TYR A 435 10.37 13.16 3.78
CA TYR A 435 9.78 14.48 3.89
C TYR A 435 8.55 14.59 2.99
N GLN A 436 7.45 15.05 3.56
CA GLN A 436 6.24 15.34 2.81
C GLN A 436 5.81 16.79 2.99
N PHE A 437 5.31 17.38 1.92
CA PHE A 437 4.76 18.73 1.87
C PHE A 437 3.31 18.66 1.41
N ILE A 438 2.37 19.17 2.23
CA ILE A 438 0.93 19.02 1.99
C ILE A 438 0.26 20.40 1.99
N LEU A 439 -0.52 20.68 0.96
CA LEU A 439 -1.39 21.84 0.83
C LEU A 439 -2.85 21.43 0.82
N ASN A 440 -3.69 22.22 1.46
CA ASN A 440 -5.13 21.99 1.61
C ASN A 440 -5.45 20.60 2.19
N PRO A 441 -4.90 20.22 3.35
CA PRO A 441 -5.18 18.92 3.97
C PRO A 441 -6.69 18.74 4.12
N ALA A 442 -7.20 17.53 3.84
CA ALA A 442 -8.62 17.21 3.78
C ALA A 442 -9.42 18.16 2.86
N TYR A 443 -8.80 18.62 1.77
CA TYR A 443 -9.39 19.50 0.75
C TYR A 443 -9.79 20.91 1.23
N ASN A 444 -9.34 21.37 2.39
CA ASN A 444 -9.84 22.60 2.96
C ASN A 444 -8.83 23.77 2.87
N LYS A 445 -9.16 24.80 2.08
CA LYS A 445 -8.34 26.00 1.94
C LYS A 445 -8.27 26.84 3.22
N ASP A 446 -9.26 26.75 4.11
CA ASP A 446 -9.25 27.44 5.39
C ASP A 446 -8.21 26.86 6.36
N ARG A 447 -7.78 25.61 6.09
CA ARG A 447 -6.70 24.91 6.79
C ARG A 447 -5.51 24.65 5.86
N SER A 448 -5.23 25.57 4.97
CA SER A 448 -4.39 25.38 3.77
C SER A 448 -2.99 24.82 4.02
N GLY A 449 -2.43 24.99 5.18
CA GLY A 449 -1.06 24.62 5.46
C GLY A 449 -0.08 25.76 5.08
N PRO A 450 1.15 25.46 4.64
CA PRO A 450 1.70 24.14 4.34
C PRO A 450 1.89 23.25 5.58
N VAL A 451 1.55 21.98 5.44
CA VAL A 451 1.92 20.96 6.44
C VAL A 451 3.23 20.33 5.98
N HIS A 452 4.25 20.42 6.83
CA HIS A 452 5.54 19.79 6.64
C HIS A 452 5.62 18.55 7.51
N VAL A 453 5.63 17.37 6.91
CA VAL A 453 5.81 16.12 7.64
C VAL A 453 7.24 15.65 7.46
N VAL A 454 7.90 15.36 8.57
CA VAL A 454 9.22 14.71 8.57
C VAL A 454 9.05 13.33 9.21
N ALA A 455 9.63 12.31 8.59
CA ALA A 455 9.61 10.98 9.13
C ALA A 455 10.97 10.30 9.05
N VAL A 456 11.17 9.31 9.90
CA VAL A 456 12.27 8.36 9.81
C VAL A 456 11.67 6.96 9.86
N ARG A 457 11.96 6.17 8.84
CA ARG A 457 11.57 4.76 8.77
C ARG A 457 12.81 3.89 8.97
N LEU A 458 12.71 2.92 9.88
CA LEU A 458 13.63 1.80 10.01
C LEU A 458 12.92 0.53 9.53
N HIS A 459 13.47 -0.12 8.53
CA HIS A 459 12.98 -1.39 8.00
C HIS A 459 14.04 -2.47 8.13
N VAL A 460 13.64 -3.66 8.57
CA VAL A 460 14.51 -4.83 8.75
C VAL A 460 13.83 -6.01 8.10
N GLU A 461 14.58 -6.80 7.31
CA GLU A 461 14.08 -7.98 6.59
C GLU A 461 15.08 -9.13 6.61
N PHE A 462 14.60 -10.36 6.91
CA PHE A 462 15.41 -11.60 6.97
C PHE A 462 14.76 -12.71 6.15
#